data_12db4ffc328db987d28f42163425684e
#
_entry.id   12db4ffc328db987d28f42163425684e
#
_cell.length_a   1.000
_cell.length_b   1.000
_cell.length_c   1.000
_cell.angle_alpha   90.00
_cell.angle_beta   90.00
_cell.angle_gamma   90.00
#
_symmetry.space_group_name_H-M   'P 1'
#
loop_
_entity.id
_entity.type
_entity.pdbx_description
1 polymer ?
#
loop_
_entity_poly.entity_id
_entity_poly.type
_entity_poly.pdbx_seq_one_letter_code
_entity_poly.pdbx_strand_id
1 'polypeptide(L)'
;MTQTTRVVAGIASVAAGTALAIWSTRDLREAKRTRAPGKHVAAARAFNHGSALLALSVLADSAMEHYRGSFENRAMYLPPVVALCSLGAALHGGADQRAASHRLRHAIQICGAATGATGTAFHLYNVTKRPGGLSWHNLFYGAPAGAPFALVLSGVLGAIAEQLRDEPEHDPQLFGMPAGKALALVAGAGLLGTAAEAALLHFRGSFQHPAMYAPVTIVPVGGALLAHAALAPARHAARASAFARLWLRLTAALGFAGLGFHANGVARAQGGWRNWSQNLFAGPPLPAPPSFSALALAGLAALRMRETER
;
A
#
# COMPACT_ATOMS: atom_id res chain seq x y z
N MET A 1 -28.25 -20.87 0.47
CA MET A 1 -27.25 -19.78 0.36
C MET A 1 -27.71 -18.65 1.24
N THR A 2 -26.94 -18.31 2.25
CA THR A 2 -27.24 -17.19 3.16
C THR A 2 -27.15 -15.85 2.40
N GLN A 3 -27.78 -14.81 2.91
CA GLN A 3 -27.72 -13.46 2.32
C GLN A 3 -26.26 -12.98 2.16
N THR A 4 -25.41 -13.31 3.12
CA THR A 4 -23.95 -13.05 3.10
C THR A 4 -23.27 -13.72 1.91
N THR A 5 -23.61 -14.98 1.60
CA THR A 5 -23.02 -15.71 0.46
C THR A 5 -23.40 -15.08 -0.88
N ARG A 6 -24.63 -14.56 -1.01
CA ARG A 6 -25.09 -13.86 -2.24
C ARG A 6 -24.37 -12.52 -2.43
N VAL A 7 -24.16 -11.77 -1.34
CA VAL A 7 -23.44 -10.50 -1.37
C VAL A 7 -21.97 -10.73 -1.75
N VAL A 8 -21.31 -11.68 -1.11
CA VAL A 8 -19.90 -12.04 -1.42
C VAL A 8 -19.76 -12.51 -2.87
N ALA A 9 -20.69 -13.34 -3.37
CA ALA A 9 -20.69 -13.79 -4.77
C ALA A 9 -20.94 -12.63 -5.74
N GLY A 10 -21.84 -11.71 -5.41
CA GLY A 10 -22.07 -10.49 -6.23
C GLY A 10 -20.86 -9.58 -6.29
N ILE A 11 -20.19 -9.37 -5.16
CA ILE A 11 -18.94 -8.60 -5.03
C ILE A 11 -17.83 -9.25 -5.85
N ALA A 12 -17.62 -10.56 -5.70
CA ALA A 12 -16.62 -11.30 -6.46
C ALA A 12 -16.90 -11.23 -7.98
N SER A 13 -18.17 -11.27 -8.39
CA SER A 13 -18.55 -11.16 -9.80
C SER A 13 -18.30 -9.77 -10.39
N VAL A 14 -18.61 -8.69 -9.64
CA VAL A 14 -18.34 -7.31 -10.05
C VAL A 14 -16.82 -7.09 -10.15
N ALA A 15 -16.07 -7.53 -9.17
CA ALA A 15 -14.60 -7.40 -9.15
C ALA A 15 -13.95 -8.21 -10.27
N ALA A 16 -14.40 -9.45 -10.52
CA ALA A 16 -13.92 -10.27 -11.63
C ALA A 16 -14.30 -9.65 -12.98
N GLY A 17 -15.51 -9.11 -13.13
CA GLY A 17 -15.94 -8.39 -14.33
C GLY A 17 -15.13 -7.13 -14.59
N THR A 18 -14.82 -6.37 -13.56
CA THR A 18 -13.96 -5.18 -13.64
C THR A 18 -12.52 -5.54 -13.99
N ALA A 19 -11.97 -6.59 -13.37
CA ALA A 19 -10.64 -7.11 -13.68
C ALA A 19 -10.56 -7.63 -15.13
N LEU A 20 -11.57 -8.35 -15.61
CA LEU A 20 -11.68 -8.82 -17.00
C LEU A 20 -11.82 -7.68 -17.99
N ALA A 21 -12.61 -6.63 -17.69
CA ALA A 21 -12.76 -5.46 -18.52
C ALA A 21 -11.44 -4.65 -18.64
N ILE A 22 -10.68 -4.56 -17.54
CA ILE A 22 -9.35 -3.93 -17.52
C ILE A 22 -8.34 -4.81 -18.28
N TRP A 23 -8.44 -6.13 -18.15
CA TRP A 23 -7.54 -7.13 -18.73
C TRP A 23 -7.89 -7.50 -20.17
N SER A 24 -8.63 -6.65 -20.89
CA SER A 24 -8.97 -6.94 -22.28
C SER A 24 -7.69 -7.21 -23.09
N THR A 25 -7.61 -8.42 -23.64
CA THR A 25 -6.43 -9.02 -24.25
C THR A 25 -5.83 -8.29 -25.46
N ARG A 26 -6.54 -7.32 -26.03
CA ARG A 26 -6.03 -6.45 -27.11
C ARG A 26 -4.88 -5.57 -26.66
N ASP A 27 -5.00 -4.93 -25.49
CA ASP A 27 -4.03 -3.97 -24.97
C ASP A 27 -2.67 -4.59 -24.62
N LEU A 28 -2.64 -5.84 -24.14
CA LEU A 28 -1.39 -6.51 -23.77
C LEU A 28 -0.64 -7.08 -24.98
N ARG A 29 -1.31 -7.40 -26.10
CA ARG A 29 -0.66 -7.89 -27.32
C ARG A 29 0.07 -6.79 -28.09
N GLU A 30 -0.44 -5.58 -28.07
CA GLU A 30 0.21 -4.41 -28.68
C GLU A 30 1.46 -3.97 -27.88
N ALA A 31 1.43 -4.08 -26.54
CA ALA A 31 2.53 -3.71 -25.67
C ALA A 31 3.81 -4.57 -25.86
N LYS A 32 3.71 -5.78 -26.40
CA LYS A 32 4.87 -6.66 -26.66
C LYS A 32 5.75 -6.22 -27.85
N ARG A 33 5.33 -5.22 -28.63
CA ARG A 33 6.03 -4.78 -29.86
C ARG A 33 6.83 -3.50 -29.71
N THR A 34 6.87 -2.87 -28.53
CA THR A 34 7.48 -1.55 -28.36
C THR A 34 8.88 -1.61 -27.73
N ARG A 35 9.71 -0.64 -28.13
CA ARG A 35 11.02 -0.25 -27.56
C ARG A 35 10.97 -0.27 -26.02
N ALA A 36 12.10 -0.52 -25.35
CA ALA A 36 12.19 -0.47 -23.88
C ALA A 36 11.50 0.80 -23.33
N PRO A 37 10.64 0.65 -22.32
CA PRO A 37 9.86 1.78 -21.81
C PRO A 37 10.77 2.87 -21.25
N GLY A 38 10.42 4.14 -21.47
CA GLY A 38 11.11 5.29 -20.88
C GLY A 38 11.16 5.20 -19.34
N LYS A 39 12.11 5.94 -18.74
CA LYS A 39 12.33 5.89 -17.28
C LYS A 39 11.08 6.25 -16.47
N HIS A 40 10.29 7.22 -16.92
CA HIS A 40 9.03 7.62 -16.29
C HIS A 40 7.98 6.48 -16.32
N VAL A 41 7.87 5.74 -17.44
CA VAL A 41 6.98 4.57 -17.53
C VAL A 41 7.48 3.43 -16.64
N ALA A 42 8.79 3.21 -16.59
CA ALA A 42 9.38 2.20 -15.68
C ALA A 42 9.09 2.54 -14.21
N ALA A 43 9.18 3.82 -13.82
CA ALA A 43 8.82 4.29 -12.49
C ALA A 43 7.30 4.14 -12.24
N ALA A 44 6.46 4.52 -13.19
CA ALA A 44 5.00 4.34 -13.12
C ALA A 44 4.62 2.87 -12.88
N ARG A 45 5.25 1.94 -13.58
CA ARG A 45 5.06 0.49 -13.37
C ARG A 45 5.47 0.04 -11.97
N ALA A 46 6.61 0.53 -11.46
CA ALA A 46 7.06 0.22 -10.12
C ALA A 46 6.09 0.76 -9.05
N PHE A 47 5.54 1.97 -9.24
CA PHE A 47 4.51 2.54 -8.38
C PHE A 47 3.20 1.73 -8.44
N ASN A 48 2.80 1.25 -9.61
CA ASN A 48 1.68 0.33 -9.75
C ASN A 48 1.94 -1.00 -9.01
N HIS A 49 3.15 -1.56 -9.02
CA HIS A 49 3.47 -2.76 -8.22
C HIS A 49 3.40 -2.46 -6.71
N GLY A 50 3.86 -1.30 -6.26
CA GLY A 50 3.68 -0.84 -4.88
C GLY A 50 2.20 -0.70 -4.52
N SER A 51 1.40 -0.06 -5.37
CA SER A 51 -0.05 0.06 -5.22
C SER A 51 -0.72 -1.32 -5.14
N ALA A 52 -0.35 -2.27 -6.01
CA ALA A 52 -0.89 -3.62 -6.01
C ALA A 52 -0.61 -4.36 -4.69
N LEU A 53 0.61 -4.27 -4.18
CA LEU A 53 0.99 -4.93 -2.94
C LEU A 53 0.25 -4.32 -1.73
N LEU A 54 0.08 -2.98 -1.69
CA LEU A 54 -0.73 -2.32 -0.68
C LEU A 54 -2.21 -2.70 -0.81
N ALA A 55 -2.77 -2.71 -2.02
CA ALA A 55 -4.15 -3.11 -2.25
C ALA A 55 -4.42 -4.56 -1.81
N LEU A 56 -3.48 -5.47 -2.08
CA LEU A 56 -3.56 -6.87 -1.62
C LEU A 56 -3.52 -6.95 -0.09
N SER A 57 -2.64 -6.17 0.54
CA SER A 57 -2.55 -6.07 2.00
C SER A 57 -3.87 -5.60 2.59
N VAL A 58 -4.43 -4.49 2.07
CA VAL A 58 -5.71 -3.94 2.54
C VAL A 58 -6.88 -4.89 2.27
N LEU A 59 -6.90 -5.54 1.10
CA LEU A 59 -7.93 -6.52 0.77
C LEU A 59 -7.98 -7.64 1.81
N ALA A 60 -6.83 -8.23 2.11
CA ALA A 60 -6.74 -9.32 3.08
C ALA A 60 -7.07 -8.85 4.50
N ASP A 61 -6.52 -7.73 4.93
CA ASP A 61 -6.72 -7.17 6.26
C ASP A 61 -8.18 -6.75 6.49
N SER A 62 -8.74 -5.94 5.59
CA SER A 62 -10.11 -5.46 5.71
C SER A 62 -11.14 -6.60 5.60
N ALA A 63 -10.90 -7.61 4.75
CA ALA A 63 -11.76 -8.77 4.67
C ALA A 63 -11.79 -9.55 5.99
N MET A 64 -10.62 -9.78 6.61
CA MET A 64 -10.52 -10.49 7.88
C MET A 64 -11.12 -9.68 9.05
N GLU A 65 -10.75 -8.42 9.19
CA GLU A 65 -11.21 -7.58 10.30
C GLU A 65 -12.72 -7.30 10.24
N HIS A 66 -13.25 -7.04 9.05
CA HIS A 66 -14.69 -6.85 8.89
C HIS A 66 -15.48 -8.16 9.05
N TYR A 67 -14.89 -9.30 8.65
CA TYR A 67 -15.48 -10.60 8.94
C TYR A 67 -15.53 -10.89 10.46
N ARG A 68 -14.47 -10.56 11.21
CA ARG A 68 -14.49 -10.60 12.68
C ARG A 68 -15.62 -9.78 13.28
N GLY A 69 -15.87 -8.59 12.72
CA GLY A 69 -16.97 -7.70 13.08
C GLY A 69 -18.31 -8.13 12.48
N SER A 70 -18.42 -9.35 11.92
CA SER A 70 -19.65 -9.90 11.34
C SER A 70 -20.30 -9.03 10.25
N PHE A 71 -19.55 -8.10 9.66
CA PHE A 71 -20.07 -7.13 8.68
C PHE A 71 -21.37 -6.44 9.17
N GLU A 72 -21.43 -6.06 10.45
CA GLU A 72 -22.61 -5.43 11.06
C GLU A 72 -23.12 -4.22 10.27
N ASN A 73 -22.19 -3.40 9.75
CA ASN A 73 -22.53 -2.28 8.87
C ASN A 73 -22.27 -2.66 7.41
N ARG A 74 -23.24 -2.41 6.53
CA ARG A 74 -23.10 -2.68 5.09
C ARG A 74 -21.91 -1.95 4.44
N ALA A 75 -21.53 -0.78 4.96
CA ALA A 75 -20.35 -0.05 4.50
C ALA A 75 -19.04 -0.85 4.70
N MET A 76 -18.99 -1.82 5.61
CA MET A 76 -17.82 -2.68 5.84
C MET A 76 -17.47 -3.59 4.64
N TYR A 77 -18.41 -3.79 3.70
CA TYR A 77 -18.10 -4.48 2.43
C TYR A 77 -17.33 -3.61 1.44
N LEU A 78 -17.38 -2.28 1.56
CA LEU A 78 -16.82 -1.36 0.58
C LEU A 78 -15.28 -1.45 0.50
N PRO A 79 -14.50 -1.43 1.62
CA PRO A 79 -13.05 -1.50 1.56
C PRO A 79 -12.49 -2.74 0.84
N PRO A 80 -12.92 -3.99 1.14
CA PRO A 80 -12.39 -5.15 0.43
C PRO A 80 -12.76 -5.16 -1.06
N VAL A 81 -13.96 -4.66 -1.44
CA VAL A 81 -14.35 -4.56 -2.86
C VAL A 81 -13.47 -3.57 -3.60
N VAL A 82 -13.33 -2.38 -3.04
CA VAL A 82 -12.54 -1.31 -3.68
C VAL A 82 -11.06 -1.68 -3.71
N ALA A 83 -10.54 -2.31 -2.65
CA ALA A 83 -9.16 -2.82 -2.63
C ALA A 83 -8.93 -3.87 -3.72
N LEU A 84 -9.90 -4.78 -3.97
CA LEU A 84 -9.81 -5.75 -5.05
C LEU A 84 -9.80 -5.09 -6.44
N CYS A 85 -10.64 -4.08 -6.65
CA CYS A 85 -10.63 -3.29 -7.89
C CYS A 85 -9.30 -2.54 -8.07
N SER A 86 -8.78 -1.91 -6.99
CA SER A 86 -7.49 -1.22 -7.00
C SER A 86 -6.34 -2.19 -7.30
N LEU A 87 -6.37 -3.39 -6.73
CA LEU A 87 -5.40 -4.45 -7.02
C LEU A 87 -5.40 -4.82 -8.51
N GLY A 88 -6.57 -5.08 -9.10
CA GLY A 88 -6.70 -5.40 -10.53
C GLY A 88 -6.19 -4.27 -11.42
N ALA A 89 -6.57 -3.03 -11.13
CA ALA A 89 -6.10 -1.85 -11.85
C ALA A 89 -4.57 -1.69 -11.75
N ALA A 90 -4.01 -1.87 -10.55
CA ALA A 90 -2.58 -1.74 -10.31
C ALA A 90 -1.77 -2.86 -10.97
N LEU A 91 -2.23 -4.12 -10.94
CA LEU A 91 -1.58 -5.23 -11.65
C LEU A 91 -1.56 -4.99 -13.17
N HIS A 92 -2.68 -4.56 -13.75
CA HIS A 92 -2.75 -4.18 -15.15
C HIS A 92 -1.79 -3.03 -15.48
N GLY A 93 -1.74 -1.96 -14.64
CA GLY A 93 -0.81 -0.86 -14.79
C GLY A 93 0.65 -1.28 -14.66
N GLY A 94 0.97 -2.22 -13.76
CA GLY A 94 2.30 -2.80 -13.65
C GLY A 94 2.76 -3.59 -14.88
N ALA A 95 1.82 -4.21 -15.60
CA ALA A 95 2.09 -4.93 -16.85
C ALA A 95 2.17 -4.00 -18.08
N ASP A 96 1.46 -2.87 -18.07
CA ASP A 96 1.36 -1.95 -19.19
C ASP A 96 2.66 -1.18 -19.44
N GLN A 97 3.17 -1.20 -20.68
CA GLN A 97 4.41 -0.54 -21.09
C GLN A 97 4.17 0.78 -21.86
N ARG A 98 2.94 1.19 -22.05
CA ARG A 98 2.59 2.39 -22.81
C ARG A 98 2.89 3.66 -22.01
N ALA A 99 3.35 4.70 -22.72
CA ALA A 99 3.51 6.06 -22.20
C ALA A 99 2.19 6.85 -22.35
N ALA A 100 1.10 6.27 -21.82
CA ALA A 100 -0.21 6.90 -21.81
C ALA A 100 -1.01 6.39 -20.61
N SER A 101 -1.72 7.29 -19.94
CA SER A 101 -2.59 6.94 -18.82
C SER A 101 -3.82 6.16 -19.30
N HIS A 102 -4.42 5.41 -18.40
CA HIS A 102 -5.66 4.69 -18.65
C HIS A 102 -6.76 5.23 -17.74
N ARG A 103 -7.73 5.93 -18.30
CA ARG A 103 -8.78 6.65 -17.55
C ARG A 103 -9.48 5.79 -16.49
N LEU A 104 -9.83 4.54 -16.85
CA LEU A 104 -10.50 3.65 -15.90
C LEU A 104 -9.58 3.25 -14.74
N ARG A 105 -8.30 2.93 -14.99
CA ARG A 105 -7.34 2.63 -13.92
C ARG A 105 -7.20 3.83 -13.00
N HIS A 106 -7.01 5.04 -13.56
CA HIS A 106 -6.90 6.28 -12.80
C HIS A 106 -8.15 6.51 -11.93
N ALA A 107 -9.36 6.39 -12.50
CA ALA A 107 -10.60 6.55 -11.77
C ALA A 107 -10.75 5.54 -10.62
N ILE A 108 -10.40 4.26 -10.83
CA ILE A 108 -10.41 3.22 -9.80
C ILE A 108 -9.45 3.58 -8.66
N GLN A 109 -8.25 4.07 -8.97
CA GLN A 109 -7.25 4.43 -7.95
C GLN A 109 -7.68 5.67 -7.15
N ILE A 110 -8.26 6.67 -7.79
CA ILE A 110 -8.86 7.83 -7.09
C ILE A 110 -10.02 7.39 -6.19
N CYS A 111 -10.89 6.49 -6.68
CA CYS A 111 -11.96 5.93 -5.86
C CYS A 111 -11.39 5.15 -4.65
N GLY A 112 -10.30 4.41 -4.84
CA GLY A 112 -9.58 3.74 -3.78
C GLY A 112 -9.08 4.70 -2.71
N ALA A 113 -8.40 5.77 -3.11
CA ALA A 113 -7.92 6.80 -2.20
C ALA A 113 -9.07 7.49 -1.44
N ALA A 114 -10.14 7.85 -2.12
CA ALA A 114 -11.32 8.46 -1.51
C ALA A 114 -12.02 7.53 -0.52
N THR A 115 -12.16 6.24 -0.86
CA THR A 115 -12.72 5.22 0.03
C THR A 115 -11.85 5.05 1.27
N GLY A 116 -10.53 5.00 1.11
CA GLY A 116 -9.59 4.91 2.22
C GLY A 116 -9.67 6.14 3.14
N ALA A 117 -9.74 7.35 2.58
CA ALA A 117 -9.88 8.59 3.35
C ALA A 117 -11.20 8.61 4.15
N THR A 118 -12.30 8.22 3.51
CA THR A 118 -13.61 8.09 4.17
C THR A 118 -13.55 7.05 5.29
N GLY A 119 -12.94 5.89 5.05
CA GLY A 119 -12.74 4.84 6.05
C GLY A 119 -11.91 5.33 7.24
N THR A 120 -10.82 6.05 7.00
CA THR A 120 -10.00 6.66 8.05
C THR A 120 -10.83 7.64 8.90
N ALA A 121 -11.60 8.50 8.25
CA ALA A 121 -12.49 9.42 8.94
C ALA A 121 -13.54 8.69 9.80
N PHE A 122 -14.12 7.60 9.30
CA PHE A 122 -15.06 6.75 10.06
C PHE A 122 -14.40 6.10 11.27
N HIS A 123 -13.17 5.58 11.13
CA HIS A 123 -12.46 4.97 12.26
C HIS A 123 -12.16 6.02 13.34
N LEU A 124 -11.69 7.20 12.96
CA LEU A 124 -11.46 8.29 13.89
C LEU A 124 -12.77 8.77 14.55
N TYR A 125 -13.85 8.90 13.78
CA TYR A 125 -15.16 9.22 14.32
C TYR A 125 -15.63 8.18 15.36
N ASN A 126 -15.43 6.89 15.11
CA ASN A 126 -15.77 5.83 16.06
C ASN A 126 -14.93 5.92 17.35
N VAL A 127 -13.67 6.37 17.26
CA VAL A 127 -12.84 6.66 18.43
C VAL A 127 -13.48 7.76 19.29
N THR A 128 -13.98 8.83 18.67
CA THR A 128 -14.60 9.96 19.40
C THR A 128 -15.93 9.59 20.07
N LYS A 129 -16.60 8.53 19.63
CA LYS A 129 -17.86 8.04 20.21
C LYS A 129 -17.71 7.27 21.52
N ARG A 130 -16.49 6.84 21.83
CA ARG A 130 -16.22 6.12 23.07
C ARG A 130 -16.27 7.06 24.28
N PRO A 131 -16.62 6.56 25.49
CA PRO A 131 -16.51 7.35 26.72
C PRO A 131 -15.11 7.97 26.85
N GLY A 132 -15.03 9.27 27.12
CA GLY A 132 -13.76 10.03 27.12
C GLY A 132 -13.34 10.62 25.76
N GLY A 133 -14.12 10.39 24.69
CA GLY A 133 -13.92 11.04 23.38
C GLY A 133 -12.58 10.74 22.74
N LEU A 134 -11.95 11.77 22.13
CA LEU A 134 -10.62 11.65 21.53
C LEU A 134 -9.55 11.65 22.62
N SER A 135 -9.34 10.49 23.23
CA SER A 135 -8.32 10.25 24.24
C SER A 135 -7.26 9.27 23.71
N TRP A 136 -6.06 9.29 24.31
CA TRP A 136 -5.01 8.34 23.99
C TRP A 136 -5.48 6.88 24.18
N HIS A 137 -6.21 6.61 25.26
CA HIS A 137 -6.77 5.29 25.53
C HIS A 137 -7.70 4.82 24.40
N ASN A 138 -8.61 5.69 23.95
CA ASN A 138 -9.55 5.35 22.88
C ASN A 138 -8.88 5.20 21.54
N LEU A 139 -7.85 6.00 21.24
CA LEU A 139 -7.04 5.84 20.04
C LEU A 139 -6.25 4.51 20.08
N PHE A 140 -5.70 4.19 21.25
CA PHE A 140 -4.88 3.00 21.44
C PHE A 140 -5.68 1.69 21.34
N TYR A 141 -6.90 1.64 21.86
CA TYR A 141 -7.76 0.45 21.83
C TYR A 141 -8.93 0.54 20.84
N GLY A 142 -8.99 1.60 20.07
CA GLY A 142 -10.01 1.82 19.05
C GLY A 142 -9.78 1.03 17.76
N ALA A 143 -10.64 1.32 16.78
CA ALA A 143 -10.47 0.82 15.43
C ALA A 143 -9.16 1.38 14.83
N PRO A 144 -8.32 0.53 14.21
CA PRO A 144 -7.05 0.98 13.63
C PRO A 144 -7.29 1.94 12.47
N ALA A 145 -6.64 3.11 12.49
CA ALA A 145 -6.73 4.07 11.40
C ALA A 145 -5.79 3.73 10.23
N GLY A 146 -4.77 2.92 10.47
CA GLY A 146 -3.72 2.60 9.49
C GLY A 146 -4.21 1.74 8.33
N ALA A 147 -5.08 0.76 8.57
CA ALA A 147 -5.59 -0.10 7.50
C ALA A 147 -6.36 0.68 6.42
N PRO A 148 -7.36 1.54 6.74
CA PRO A 148 -7.98 2.39 5.72
C PRO A 148 -7.01 3.40 5.12
N PHE A 149 -6.05 3.92 5.88
CA PHE A 149 -5.02 4.81 5.36
C PHE A 149 -4.08 4.10 4.36
N ALA A 150 -3.83 2.81 4.52
CA ALA A 150 -3.08 2.03 3.52
C ALA A 150 -3.83 1.94 2.18
N LEU A 151 -5.17 1.99 2.17
CA LEU A 151 -5.95 2.10 0.93
C LEU A 151 -5.80 3.48 0.28
N VAL A 152 -5.70 4.56 1.09
CA VAL A 152 -5.32 5.88 0.56
C VAL A 152 -3.98 5.81 -0.15
N LEU A 153 -2.96 5.25 0.50
CA LEU A 153 -1.62 5.13 -0.09
C LEU A 153 -1.63 4.28 -1.36
N SER A 154 -2.36 3.16 -1.39
CA SER A 154 -2.51 2.35 -2.59
C SER A 154 -3.10 3.16 -3.74
N GLY A 155 -4.22 3.83 -3.51
CA GLY A 155 -4.89 4.66 -4.52
C GLY A 155 -4.03 5.82 -5.00
N VAL A 156 -3.33 6.50 -4.08
CA VAL A 156 -2.41 7.60 -4.41
C VAL A 156 -1.25 7.11 -5.28
N LEU A 157 -0.59 6.00 -4.91
CA LEU A 157 0.51 5.45 -5.73
C LEU A 157 0.02 5.07 -7.13
N GLY A 158 -1.15 4.44 -7.24
CA GLY A 158 -1.72 4.07 -8.54
C GLY A 158 -2.15 5.26 -9.38
N ALA A 159 -2.75 6.30 -8.77
CA ALA A 159 -3.14 7.52 -9.47
C ALA A 159 -1.92 8.31 -9.99
N ILE A 160 -0.90 8.46 -9.15
CA ILE A 160 0.37 9.08 -9.53
C ILE A 160 1.04 8.29 -10.67
N ALA A 161 0.99 6.96 -10.62
CA ALA A 161 1.53 6.12 -11.69
C ALA A 161 0.87 6.41 -13.04
N GLU A 162 -0.45 6.63 -13.06
CA GLU A 162 -1.13 7.00 -14.31
C GLU A 162 -0.77 8.42 -14.76
N GLN A 163 -0.70 9.40 -13.85
CA GLN A 163 -0.27 10.75 -14.20
C GLN A 163 1.15 10.77 -14.77
N LEU A 164 2.07 10.04 -14.16
CA LEU A 164 3.47 9.97 -14.58
C LEU A 164 3.63 9.43 -16.01
N ARG A 165 2.69 8.62 -16.51
CA ARG A 165 2.72 8.10 -17.88
C ARG A 165 2.51 9.17 -18.94
N ASP A 166 1.74 10.21 -18.63
CA ASP A 166 1.41 11.31 -19.53
C ASP A 166 2.49 12.40 -19.55
N GLU A 167 3.46 12.32 -18.62
CA GLU A 167 4.53 13.30 -18.52
C GLU A 167 5.64 13.10 -19.59
N PRO A 168 6.32 14.18 -20.01
CA PRO A 168 7.44 14.10 -20.92
C PRO A 168 8.58 13.24 -20.35
N GLU A 169 9.21 12.42 -21.19
CA GLU A 169 10.28 11.50 -20.75
C GLU A 169 11.51 12.22 -20.20
N HIS A 170 11.84 13.41 -20.74
CA HIS A 170 13.07 14.13 -20.42
C HIS A 170 12.95 15.03 -19.19
N ASP A 171 11.75 15.48 -18.82
CA ASP A 171 11.50 16.34 -17.66
C ASP A 171 10.10 16.09 -17.07
N PRO A 172 9.85 14.90 -16.51
CA PRO A 172 8.56 14.59 -15.94
C PRO A 172 8.31 15.41 -14.66
N GLN A 173 7.11 16.01 -14.56
CA GLN A 173 6.69 16.83 -13.44
C GLN A 173 5.47 16.20 -12.75
N LEU A 174 5.40 16.29 -11.44
CA LEU A 174 4.24 15.90 -10.63
C LEU A 174 3.99 16.98 -9.58
N PHE A 175 2.77 17.45 -9.48
CA PHE A 175 2.39 18.50 -8.50
C PHE A 175 3.24 19.77 -8.60
N GLY A 176 3.66 20.16 -9.80
CA GLY A 176 4.48 21.35 -10.05
C GLY A 176 5.94 21.22 -9.58
N MET A 177 6.43 20.01 -9.35
CA MET A 177 7.81 19.73 -9.00
C MET A 177 8.36 18.54 -9.79
N PRO A 178 9.71 18.37 -9.89
CA PRO A 178 10.32 17.21 -10.52
C PRO A 178 9.74 15.89 -9.99
N ALA A 179 9.41 14.97 -10.89
CA ALA A 179 8.67 13.76 -10.55
C ALA A 179 9.39 12.90 -9.50
N GLY A 180 10.71 12.73 -9.59
CA GLY A 180 11.46 11.95 -8.61
C GLY A 180 11.41 12.56 -7.21
N LYS A 181 11.37 13.89 -7.10
CA LYS A 181 11.18 14.61 -5.83
C LYS A 181 9.81 14.31 -5.24
N ALA A 182 8.76 14.47 -6.03
CA ALA A 182 7.38 14.18 -5.60
C ALA A 182 7.21 12.73 -5.15
N LEU A 183 7.71 11.79 -5.96
CA LEU A 183 7.65 10.35 -5.68
C LEU A 183 8.41 9.98 -4.39
N ALA A 184 9.58 10.59 -4.15
CA ALA A 184 10.35 10.35 -2.93
C ALA A 184 9.63 10.87 -1.68
N LEU A 185 8.97 12.03 -1.76
CA LEU A 185 8.15 12.57 -0.67
C LEU A 185 6.97 11.65 -0.36
N VAL A 186 6.23 11.21 -1.37
CA VAL A 186 5.07 10.33 -1.19
C VAL A 186 5.48 8.98 -0.58
N ALA A 187 6.50 8.33 -1.13
CA ALA A 187 6.98 7.05 -0.61
C ALA A 187 7.58 7.20 0.80
N GLY A 188 8.31 8.28 1.06
CA GLY A 188 8.89 8.58 2.37
C GLY A 188 7.84 8.83 3.44
N ALA A 189 6.85 9.66 3.15
CA ALA A 189 5.72 9.91 4.05
C ALA A 189 4.91 8.63 4.32
N GLY A 190 4.70 7.81 3.27
CA GLY A 190 4.06 6.51 3.42
C GLY A 190 4.81 5.58 4.37
N LEU A 191 6.15 5.46 4.22
CA LEU A 191 6.99 4.67 5.13
C LEU A 191 6.90 5.16 6.59
N LEU A 192 6.98 6.48 6.79
CA LEU A 192 6.89 7.06 8.14
C LEU A 192 5.52 6.81 8.79
N GLY A 193 4.43 7.00 8.03
CA GLY A 193 3.08 6.73 8.51
C GLY A 193 2.86 5.26 8.86
N THR A 194 3.31 4.35 7.99
CA THR A 194 3.19 2.90 8.23
C THR A 194 4.08 2.45 9.40
N ALA A 195 5.26 3.08 9.57
CA ALA A 195 6.12 2.81 10.74
C ALA A 195 5.47 3.28 12.05
N ALA A 196 4.78 4.42 12.04
CA ALA A 196 4.04 4.92 13.20
C ALA A 196 2.90 3.98 13.60
N GLU A 197 2.15 3.46 12.62
CA GLU A 197 1.12 2.44 12.88
C GLU A 197 1.73 1.15 13.48
N ALA A 198 2.82 0.66 12.87
CA ALA A 198 3.51 -0.52 13.39
C ALA A 198 4.04 -0.28 14.82
N ALA A 199 4.55 0.92 15.12
CA ALA A 199 5.00 1.29 16.46
C ALA A 199 3.84 1.21 17.48
N LEU A 200 2.68 1.76 17.12
CA LEU A 200 1.48 1.69 17.97
C LEU A 200 1.06 0.23 18.24
N LEU A 201 1.00 -0.59 17.20
CA LEU A 201 0.55 -1.99 17.31
C LEU A 201 1.57 -2.85 18.07
N HIS A 202 2.86 -2.66 17.85
CA HIS A 202 3.92 -3.37 18.59
C HIS A 202 4.00 -2.92 20.04
N PHE A 203 3.76 -1.62 20.31
CA PHE A 203 3.64 -1.13 21.68
C PHE A 203 2.43 -1.75 22.40
N ARG A 204 1.28 -1.89 21.73
CA ARG A 204 0.14 -2.66 22.26
C ARG A 204 0.50 -4.11 22.61
N GLY A 205 1.36 -4.74 21.81
CA GLY A 205 1.95 -6.06 22.06
C GLY A 205 3.12 -6.05 23.04
N SER A 206 3.39 -4.92 23.72
CA SER A 206 4.44 -4.75 24.73
C SER A 206 5.85 -5.08 24.24
N PHE A 207 6.11 -5.02 22.94
CA PHE A 207 7.40 -5.37 22.32
C PHE A 207 7.98 -6.71 22.86
N GLN A 208 7.11 -7.69 23.11
CA GLN A 208 7.47 -8.96 23.77
C GLN A 208 8.51 -9.80 23.02
N HIS A 209 8.81 -9.50 21.77
CA HIS A 209 9.83 -10.16 20.96
C HIS A 209 10.79 -9.13 20.35
N PRO A 210 12.13 -9.33 20.41
CA PRO A 210 13.10 -8.36 19.87
C PRO A 210 12.89 -7.97 18.40
N ALA A 211 12.40 -8.89 17.56
CA ALA A 211 12.10 -8.60 16.16
C ALA A 211 11.04 -7.50 15.97
N MET A 212 10.21 -7.22 17.00
CA MET A 212 9.20 -6.15 16.94
C MET A 212 9.82 -4.74 16.92
N TYR A 213 11.10 -4.59 17.33
CA TYR A 213 11.82 -3.34 17.20
C TYR A 213 12.29 -3.06 15.76
N ALA A 214 12.47 -4.09 14.91
CA ALA A 214 13.01 -3.92 13.57
C ALA A 214 12.17 -2.96 12.68
N PRO A 215 10.83 -3.07 12.55
CA PRO A 215 10.05 -2.15 11.73
C PRO A 215 10.03 -0.72 12.27
N VAL A 216 10.13 -0.53 13.59
CA VAL A 216 10.08 0.81 14.21
C VAL A 216 11.43 1.50 14.25
N THR A 217 12.52 0.81 13.90
CA THR A 217 13.87 1.38 13.80
C THR A 217 14.36 1.47 12.35
N ILE A 218 14.17 0.42 11.55
CA ILE A 218 14.67 0.34 10.16
C ILE A 218 13.83 1.19 9.23
N VAL A 219 12.51 1.10 9.32
CA VAL A 219 11.59 1.76 8.34
C VAL A 219 11.65 3.28 8.44
N PRO A 220 11.66 3.93 9.62
CA PRO A 220 11.77 5.38 9.72
C PRO A 220 13.05 5.94 9.07
N VAL A 221 14.16 5.23 9.16
CA VAL A 221 15.41 5.62 8.47
C VAL A 221 15.22 5.62 6.96
N GLY A 222 14.51 4.61 6.41
CA GLY A 222 14.16 4.57 4.99
C GLY A 222 13.33 5.79 4.56
N GLY A 223 12.33 6.15 5.36
CA GLY A 223 11.51 7.35 5.15
C GLY A 223 12.32 8.63 5.21
N ALA A 224 13.19 8.77 6.20
CA ALA A 224 14.08 9.94 6.35
C ALA A 224 15.08 10.07 5.18
N LEU A 225 15.63 8.96 4.71
CA LEU A 225 16.53 8.95 3.54
C LEU A 225 15.81 9.39 2.27
N LEU A 226 14.55 9.00 2.07
CA LEU A 226 13.73 9.48 0.94
C LEU A 226 13.41 10.96 1.07
N ALA A 227 13.05 11.44 2.25
CA ALA A 227 12.84 12.87 2.51
C ALA A 227 14.11 13.67 2.25
N HIS A 228 15.27 13.19 2.72
CA HIS A 228 16.56 13.82 2.43
C HIS A 228 16.85 13.86 0.92
N ALA A 229 16.66 12.75 0.20
CA ALA A 229 16.86 12.70 -1.25
C ALA A 229 15.93 13.65 -2.00
N ALA A 230 14.70 13.86 -1.51
CA ALA A 230 13.74 14.81 -2.09
C ALA A 230 14.15 16.27 -1.88
N LEU A 231 14.69 16.59 -0.70
CA LEU A 231 15.03 17.97 -0.31
C LEU A 231 16.44 18.37 -0.72
N ALA A 232 17.37 17.42 -0.87
CA ALA A 232 18.75 17.71 -1.28
C ALA A 232 18.82 18.21 -2.72
N PRO A 233 19.77 19.12 -3.05
CA PRO A 233 20.08 19.47 -4.43
C PRO A 233 20.43 18.22 -5.26
N ALA A 234 20.03 18.17 -6.53
CA ALA A 234 20.19 16.99 -7.39
C ALA A 234 21.63 16.44 -7.42
N ARG A 235 22.63 17.33 -7.43
CA ARG A 235 24.06 16.97 -7.38
C ARG A 235 24.51 16.19 -6.14
N HIS A 236 23.81 16.35 -5.02
CA HIS A 236 24.10 15.65 -3.75
C HIS A 236 23.25 14.38 -3.59
N ALA A 237 22.09 14.33 -4.22
CA ALA A 237 21.20 13.18 -4.20
C ALA A 237 21.89 11.91 -4.74
N ALA A 238 22.76 12.04 -5.76
CA ALA A 238 23.46 10.92 -6.36
C ALA A 238 24.45 10.22 -5.39
N ARG A 239 25.13 10.95 -4.50
CA ARG A 239 26.08 10.35 -3.52
C ARG A 239 25.39 9.63 -2.39
N ALA A 240 24.29 10.15 -1.90
CA ALA A 240 23.49 9.51 -0.83
C ALA A 240 22.68 8.30 -1.33
N SER A 241 22.54 8.16 -2.66
CA SER A 241 21.63 7.20 -3.27
C SER A 241 22.03 5.73 -3.06
N ALA A 242 23.32 5.40 -2.98
CA ALA A 242 23.79 4.02 -2.79
C ALA A 242 23.38 3.47 -1.41
N PHE A 243 23.60 4.25 -0.36
CA PHE A 243 23.20 3.89 1.00
C PHE A 243 21.66 3.85 1.14
N ALA A 244 20.96 4.85 0.60
CA ALA A 244 19.51 4.89 0.59
C ALA A 244 18.90 3.68 -0.16
N ARG A 245 19.46 3.30 -1.31
CA ARG A 245 19.04 2.11 -2.05
C ARG A 245 19.25 0.81 -1.26
N LEU A 246 20.42 0.68 -0.62
CA LEU A 246 20.67 -0.49 0.24
C LEU A 246 19.64 -0.55 1.37
N TRP A 247 19.42 0.57 2.06
CA TRP A 247 18.50 0.65 3.18
C TRP A 247 17.04 0.35 2.77
N LEU A 248 16.59 0.87 1.63
CA LEU A 248 15.27 0.56 1.10
C LEU A 248 15.12 -0.91 0.67
N ARG A 249 16.19 -1.54 0.17
CA ARG A 249 16.18 -3.00 -0.08
C ARG A 249 16.05 -3.79 1.21
N LEU A 250 16.74 -3.39 2.28
CA LEU A 250 16.58 -3.97 3.61
C LEU A 250 15.15 -3.76 4.15
N THR A 251 14.59 -2.57 3.96
CA THR A 251 13.20 -2.27 4.33
C THR A 251 12.20 -3.15 3.54
N ALA A 252 12.43 -3.35 2.24
CA ALA A 252 11.61 -4.24 1.43
C ALA A 252 11.71 -5.70 1.88
N ALA A 253 12.92 -6.17 2.19
CA ALA A 253 13.14 -7.52 2.72
C ALA A 253 12.49 -7.69 4.10
N LEU A 254 12.54 -6.65 4.95
CA LEU A 254 11.91 -6.64 6.27
C LEU A 254 10.40 -6.85 6.19
N GLY A 255 9.71 -6.26 5.22
CA GLY A 255 8.27 -6.47 5.07
C GLY A 255 7.91 -7.94 4.81
N PHE A 256 8.65 -8.63 3.94
CA PHE A 256 8.45 -10.07 3.71
C PHE A 256 8.90 -10.93 4.91
N ALA A 257 10.00 -10.58 5.56
CA ALA A 257 10.42 -11.24 6.79
C ALA A 257 9.37 -11.08 7.90
N GLY A 258 8.79 -9.88 8.03
CA GLY A 258 7.70 -9.60 8.97
C GLY A 258 6.47 -10.47 8.73
N LEU A 259 6.07 -10.67 7.47
CA LEU A 259 5.03 -11.64 7.12
C LEU A 259 5.39 -13.05 7.63
N GLY A 260 6.63 -13.49 7.45
CA GLY A 260 7.12 -14.77 7.96
C GLY A 260 7.06 -14.86 9.49
N PHE A 261 7.44 -13.79 10.20
CA PHE A 261 7.32 -13.72 11.67
C PHE A 261 5.86 -13.78 12.12
N HIS A 262 4.95 -13.08 11.47
CA HIS A 262 3.52 -13.14 11.78
C HIS A 262 2.95 -14.53 11.50
N ALA A 263 3.29 -15.15 10.37
CA ALA A 263 2.89 -16.53 10.04
C ALA A 263 3.41 -17.54 11.08
N ASN A 264 4.66 -17.39 11.54
CA ASN A 264 5.22 -18.20 12.62
C ASN A 264 4.45 -17.96 13.95
N GLY A 265 4.02 -16.71 14.22
CA GLY A 265 3.16 -16.39 15.36
C GLY A 265 1.85 -17.18 15.34
N VAL A 266 1.19 -17.25 14.20
CA VAL A 266 -0.02 -18.06 13.97
C VAL A 266 0.27 -19.56 14.17
N ALA A 267 1.39 -20.05 13.60
CA ALA A 267 1.78 -21.46 13.71
C ALA A 267 2.05 -21.91 15.15
N ARG A 268 2.54 -21.00 15.99
CA ARG A 268 2.88 -21.28 17.42
C ARG A 268 1.70 -21.09 18.37
N ALA A 269 0.58 -20.51 17.92
CA ALA A 269 -0.64 -20.40 18.71
C ALA A 269 -1.26 -21.77 18.95
N GLN A 270 -2.13 -21.89 19.95
CA GLN A 270 -2.76 -23.16 20.32
C GLN A 270 -3.48 -23.81 19.12
N GLY A 271 -3.13 -25.04 18.80
CA GLY A 271 -3.65 -25.77 17.63
C GLY A 271 -2.97 -25.41 16.30
N GLY A 272 -2.12 -24.38 16.27
CA GLY A 272 -1.37 -23.95 15.11
C GLY A 272 -2.26 -23.72 13.88
N TRP A 273 -1.82 -24.15 12.70
CA TRP A 273 -2.59 -24.03 11.46
C TRP A 273 -3.84 -24.94 11.39
N ARG A 274 -3.99 -25.92 12.29
CA ARG A 274 -5.23 -26.71 12.40
C ARG A 274 -6.39 -25.88 12.96
N ASN A 275 -6.07 -24.87 13.80
CA ASN A 275 -7.02 -23.89 14.32
C ASN A 275 -6.86 -22.53 13.60
N TRP A 276 -6.71 -22.58 12.28
CA TRP A 276 -6.31 -21.43 11.46
C TRP A 276 -7.27 -20.23 11.59
N SER A 277 -8.58 -20.48 11.63
CA SER A 277 -9.58 -19.41 11.67
C SER A 277 -9.41 -18.54 12.93
N GLN A 278 -9.34 -19.17 14.10
CA GLN A 278 -9.13 -18.46 15.37
C GLN A 278 -7.74 -17.79 15.40
N ASN A 279 -6.70 -18.51 15.01
CA ASN A 279 -5.33 -18.03 15.11
C ASN A 279 -5.00 -16.91 14.12
N LEU A 280 -5.64 -16.87 12.94
CA LEU A 280 -5.54 -15.74 12.02
C LEU A 280 -6.28 -14.52 12.53
N PHE A 281 -7.49 -14.70 13.06
CA PHE A 281 -8.31 -13.57 13.51
C PHE A 281 -7.87 -13.01 14.87
N ALA A 282 -7.27 -13.82 15.75
CA ALA A 282 -6.78 -13.37 17.05
C ALA A 282 -5.28 -13.07 17.07
N GLY A 283 -4.56 -13.52 16.06
CA GLY A 283 -3.11 -13.43 15.97
C GLY A 283 -2.60 -12.12 15.36
N PRO A 284 -1.30 -12.07 15.06
CA PRO A 284 -0.69 -10.91 14.41
C PRO A 284 -1.22 -10.76 12.98
N PRO A 285 -1.47 -9.51 12.51
CA PRO A 285 -2.03 -9.26 11.18
C PRO A 285 -1.04 -9.63 10.07
N LEU A 286 -1.26 -10.78 9.42
CA LEU A 286 -0.42 -11.29 8.34
C LEU A 286 -0.27 -10.29 7.18
N PRO A 287 -1.32 -9.56 6.76
CA PRO A 287 -1.24 -8.68 5.62
C PRO A 287 -0.49 -7.37 5.85
N ALA A 288 -0.26 -6.96 7.11
CA ALA A 288 0.30 -5.64 7.41
C ALA A 288 1.78 -5.46 7.00
N PRO A 289 2.72 -6.38 7.31
CA PRO A 289 4.14 -6.16 7.04
C PRO A 289 4.52 -5.95 5.57
N PRO A 290 3.89 -6.57 4.55
CA PRO A 290 4.20 -6.32 3.14
C PRO A 290 4.00 -4.88 2.69
N SER A 291 3.27 -4.04 3.43
CA SER A 291 3.15 -2.60 3.15
C SER A 291 4.50 -1.89 3.17
N PHE A 292 5.45 -2.30 4.02
CA PHE A 292 6.82 -1.78 4.01
C PHE A 292 7.54 -2.11 2.71
N SER A 293 7.38 -3.35 2.22
CA SER A 293 7.95 -3.77 0.93
C SER A 293 7.40 -2.95 -0.22
N ALA A 294 6.09 -2.72 -0.25
CA ALA A 294 5.42 -1.91 -1.26
C ALA A 294 5.98 -0.50 -1.35
N LEU A 295 6.06 0.19 -0.21
CA LEU A 295 6.54 1.56 -0.12
C LEU A 295 8.05 1.68 -0.36
N ALA A 296 8.83 0.72 0.11
CA ALA A 296 10.27 0.69 -0.15
C ALA A 296 10.58 0.46 -1.63
N LEU A 297 9.83 -0.40 -2.32
CA LEU A 297 9.97 -0.60 -3.78
C LEU A 297 9.58 0.67 -4.57
N ALA A 298 8.52 1.35 -4.16
CA ALA A 298 8.16 2.67 -4.70
C ALA A 298 9.27 3.69 -4.45
N GLY A 299 9.84 3.72 -3.25
CA GLY A 299 10.97 4.57 -2.91
C GLY A 299 12.24 4.31 -3.75
N LEU A 300 12.53 3.05 -4.06
CA LEU A 300 13.62 2.69 -4.98
C LEU A 300 13.40 3.23 -6.40
N ALA A 301 12.15 3.22 -6.88
CA ALA A 301 11.82 3.81 -8.18
C ALA A 301 11.95 5.34 -8.14
N ALA A 302 11.50 5.98 -7.05
CA ALA A 302 11.67 7.41 -6.84
C ALA A 302 13.15 7.85 -6.85
N LEU A 303 14.04 7.12 -6.17
CA LEU A 303 15.48 7.41 -6.19
C LEU A 303 16.07 7.31 -7.59
N ARG A 304 15.65 6.32 -8.41
CA ARG A 304 16.11 6.20 -9.80
C ARG A 304 15.67 7.39 -10.65
N MET A 305 14.45 7.89 -10.46
CA MET A 305 13.97 9.10 -11.11
C MET A 305 14.78 10.32 -10.66
N ARG A 306 15.01 10.45 -9.36
CA ARG A 306 15.76 11.54 -8.74
C ARG A 306 17.19 11.66 -9.26
N GLU A 307 17.86 10.52 -9.57
CA GLU A 307 19.20 10.47 -10.13
C GLU A 307 19.29 11.03 -11.55
N THR A 308 18.18 11.12 -12.26
CA THR A 308 18.13 11.62 -13.66
C THR A 308 17.66 13.08 -13.76
N GLU A 309 17.20 13.66 -12.66
CA GLU A 309 16.86 15.08 -12.58
C GLU A 309 18.15 15.92 -12.51
N ARG A 310 18.22 16.96 -13.33
CA ARG A 310 19.38 17.86 -13.45
C ARG A 310 19.14 19.18 -12.69
#